data_fb9481da4427dca4d894aebb663d594c
#
_entry.id   fb9481da4427dca4d894aebb663d594c
#
_cell.length_a   1.000
_cell.length_b   1.000
_cell.length_c   1.000
_cell.angle_alpha   90.00
_cell.angle_beta   90.00
_cell.angle_gamma   90.00
#
_symmetry.space_group_name_H-M   'P 1'
#
loop_
_entity.id
_entity.type
_entity.pdbx_description
1 polymer ?
#
loop_
_entity_poly.entity_id
_entity_poly.type
_entity_poly.pdbx_seq_one_letter_code
_entity_poly.pdbx_strand_id
1 'polypeptide(L)'
;MILNLNRNNNRSVSKYRVTPRLVRSGVPTTVTVTPLGPSLAFREGQEYIVRFVPKEIYNDTFIDRPAQFDTVRVTPKDGTISVTYTFYEEQEWVLSILTPEEEEKKAKPREFHVYSLFDDLYDRNPYRGDLHVHSNGSDGSEEAYVVAANYRKHGFDFMAMTDHHNWKPSDDIIKTFADVPLGLKLFHGEEVHLGTIIHIVSFNANRSITELYRANTEEIRARLQEEAKTLDTPWGVDAYEFAYRKWICEQIREAGGMCIVPHPYWIHKPHIFNMNSRMLEYIFTTGTCDAFELTGGQSVEENNYQLALYHDMRARGIDIPICGSSDSHGTDKSVYFGISQTMLFAKDKEYESIREAMLGHYSVAVEQEYGEEIRIHGHYRMVKYARFLLDYYFPGHDELCVEEGILMREYALGDQSAGDALRALDGRVERYMKTTLRGE
;
A
#
# COMPACT_ATOMS: atom_id res chain seq x y z
N MET A 1 -4.87 8.56 15.21
CA MET A 1 -3.76 7.89 15.94
C MET A 1 -2.72 7.56 14.91
N ILE A 2 -1.54 8.15 14.96
CA ILE A 2 -0.45 7.83 14.03
C ILE A 2 -0.31 6.32 14.09
N LEU A 3 -0.25 5.65 12.93
CA LEU A 3 0.30 4.31 12.85
C LEU A 3 1.57 4.32 13.68
N ASN A 4 1.45 3.96 14.94
CA ASN A 4 2.60 3.68 15.76
C ASN A 4 3.12 2.36 15.19
N LEU A 5 3.79 2.50 14.05
CA LEU A 5 4.68 1.48 13.58
C LEU A 5 5.46 1.10 14.80
N ASN A 6 5.16 -0.05 15.39
CA ASN A 6 5.71 -0.44 16.65
C ASN A 6 7.22 -0.45 16.49
N ARG A 7 7.72 0.66 16.91
CA ARG A 7 9.09 1.06 16.73
C ARG A 7 9.76 0.32 17.84
N ASN A 8 10.19 -0.87 17.54
CA ASN A 8 11.32 -1.39 18.28
C ASN A 8 12.23 -0.19 18.54
N ASN A 9 12.55 0.10 19.79
CA ASN A 9 13.29 1.24 20.30
C ASN A 9 14.65 1.52 19.62
N ASN A 10 14.91 0.94 18.48
CA ASN A 10 16.03 1.14 17.57
C ASN A 10 15.77 2.17 16.46
N ARG A 11 14.71 2.96 16.53
CA ARG A 11 14.74 4.26 15.84
C ARG A 11 15.74 5.17 16.54
N SER A 12 16.98 4.84 16.38
CA SER A 12 17.94 5.91 16.30
C SER A 12 17.49 6.80 15.14
N VAL A 13 17.24 8.07 15.40
CA VAL A 13 17.30 9.13 14.38
C VAL A 13 18.33 8.66 13.37
N SER A 14 17.96 8.60 12.10
CA SER A 14 18.81 8.01 11.07
C SER A 14 20.18 8.68 11.15
N LYS A 15 21.16 8.02 11.72
CA LYS A 15 22.51 8.58 11.97
C LYS A 15 23.27 8.69 10.66
N TYR A 16 22.87 7.91 9.67
CA TYR A 16 23.53 7.81 8.38
C TYR A 16 22.49 7.76 7.27
N ARG A 17 22.85 8.34 6.14
CA ARG A 17 22.12 8.17 4.88
C ARG A 17 22.80 7.05 4.10
N VAL A 18 22.02 6.09 3.62
CA VAL A 18 22.44 5.03 2.69
C VAL A 18 21.82 5.34 1.32
N THR A 19 22.64 5.41 0.28
CA THR A 19 22.18 5.82 -1.06
C THR A 19 22.95 5.09 -2.15
N PRO A 20 22.30 4.44 -3.13
CA PRO A 20 20.87 4.12 -3.14
C PRO A 20 20.50 3.05 -2.11
N ARG A 21 19.21 3.00 -1.75
CA ARG A 21 18.67 1.89 -0.94
C ARG A 21 18.19 0.73 -1.79
N LEU A 22 17.83 1.00 -3.03
CA LEU A 22 17.45 -0.02 -4.02
C LEU A 22 18.56 -0.16 -5.05
N VAL A 23 18.89 -1.38 -5.34
CA VAL A 23 19.90 -1.72 -6.34
C VAL A 23 19.33 -2.73 -7.34
N ARG A 24 19.74 -2.64 -8.60
CA ARG A 24 19.30 -3.59 -9.62
C ARG A 24 20.10 -4.89 -9.45
N SER A 25 19.41 -6.02 -9.37
CA SER A 25 20.04 -7.34 -9.24
C SER A 25 20.98 -7.62 -10.41
N GLY A 26 22.19 -8.12 -10.12
CA GLY A 26 23.19 -8.46 -11.12
C GLY A 26 23.94 -7.27 -11.75
N VAL A 27 23.64 -6.03 -11.31
CA VAL A 27 24.31 -4.82 -11.84
C VAL A 27 25.25 -4.24 -10.79
N PRO A 28 26.54 -4.01 -11.13
CA PRO A 28 27.47 -3.35 -10.22
C PRO A 28 26.96 -1.98 -9.82
N THR A 29 26.74 -1.77 -8.51
CA THR A 29 26.19 -0.52 -7.98
C THR A 29 27.06 0.01 -6.85
N THR A 30 27.35 1.32 -6.87
CA THR A 30 28.05 1.99 -5.78
C THR A 30 27.05 2.43 -4.71
N VAL A 31 27.18 1.86 -3.53
CA VAL A 31 26.40 2.25 -2.35
C VAL A 31 27.25 3.16 -1.47
N THR A 32 26.68 4.27 -1.06
CA THR A 32 27.33 5.29 -0.23
C THR A 32 26.65 5.39 1.13
N VAL A 33 27.44 5.35 2.19
CA VAL A 33 27.02 5.54 3.58
C VAL A 33 27.57 6.87 4.07
N THR A 34 26.68 7.87 4.15
CA THR A 34 27.02 9.26 4.54
C THR A 34 26.54 9.53 5.96
N PRO A 35 27.42 10.02 6.86
CA PRO A 35 27.03 10.42 8.22
C PRO A 35 26.16 11.67 8.18
N LEU A 36 25.15 11.76 9.05
CA LEU A 36 24.27 12.93 9.19
C LEU A 36 24.74 13.91 10.26
N GLY A 37 25.95 13.71 10.78
CA GLY A 37 26.57 14.61 11.74
C GLY A 37 28.08 14.38 11.87
N PRO A 38 28.86 15.40 12.20
CA PRO A 38 30.33 15.32 12.22
C PRO A 38 30.88 14.30 13.22
N SER A 39 30.17 14.06 14.32
CA SER A 39 30.56 13.04 15.33
C SER A 39 30.36 11.59 14.85
N LEU A 40 29.66 11.40 13.75
CA LEU A 40 29.36 10.11 13.15
C LEU A 40 30.28 9.80 11.96
N ALA A 41 31.09 10.76 11.54
CA ALA A 41 31.97 10.62 10.38
C ALA A 41 32.93 9.41 10.55
N PHE A 42 33.10 8.66 9.49
CA PHE A 42 34.14 7.65 9.43
C PHE A 42 35.51 8.35 9.40
N ARG A 43 36.47 7.80 10.15
CA ARG A 43 37.78 8.45 10.35
C ARG A 43 38.62 8.39 9.07
N GLU A 44 39.09 9.54 8.61
CA GLU A 44 40.02 9.64 7.48
C GLU A 44 41.29 8.82 7.75
N GLY A 45 41.80 8.13 6.72
CA GLY A 45 42.98 7.29 6.83
C GLY A 45 42.80 5.99 7.60
N GLN A 46 41.65 5.77 8.24
CA GLN A 46 41.30 4.50 8.88
C GLN A 46 40.77 3.53 7.83
N GLU A 47 41.31 2.30 7.80
CA GLU A 47 40.74 1.22 6.99
C GLU A 47 39.47 0.66 7.67
N TYR A 48 38.45 0.38 6.86
CA TYR A 48 37.22 -0.31 7.25
C TYR A 48 37.03 -1.56 6.40
N ILE A 49 36.47 -2.59 7.02
CA ILE A 49 36.05 -3.83 6.37
C ILE A 49 34.55 -3.72 6.18
N VAL A 50 34.10 -3.77 4.93
CA VAL A 50 32.68 -3.83 4.56
C VAL A 50 32.39 -5.26 4.10
N ARG A 51 31.49 -5.92 4.82
CA ARG A 51 31.01 -7.27 4.53
C ARG A 51 29.63 -7.20 3.96
N PHE A 52 29.37 -7.91 2.85
CA PHE A 52 28.08 -8.00 2.19
C PHE A 52 27.38 -9.26 2.63
N VAL A 53 26.30 -9.12 3.41
CA VAL A 53 25.56 -10.25 3.98
C VAL A 53 24.18 -10.32 3.33
N PRO A 54 23.92 -11.32 2.45
CA PRO A 54 22.59 -11.55 1.93
C PRO A 54 21.68 -12.07 3.05
N LYS A 55 20.44 -11.62 3.09
CA LYS A 55 19.47 -12.09 4.09
C LYS A 55 19.03 -13.54 3.81
N GLU A 56 18.99 -13.90 2.54
CA GLU A 56 18.76 -15.27 2.08
C GLU A 56 20.07 -15.87 1.56
N ILE A 57 20.56 -16.91 2.20
CA ILE A 57 21.78 -17.59 1.82
C ILE A 57 21.41 -18.88 1.09
N TYR A 58 21.89 -19.03 -0.13
CA TYR A 58 21.51 -20.13 -1.03
C TYR A 58 22.50 -21.30 -1.05
N ASN A 59 23.44 -21.38 -0.09
CA ASN A 59 24.37 -22.48 -0.02
C ASN A 59 24.35 -23.18 1.34
N ASP A 60 24.48 -24.50 1.34
CA ASP A 60 24.44 -25.39 2.50
C ASP A 60 25.65 -25.33 3.43
N THR A 61 26.44 -24.26 3.37
CA THR A 61 27.73 -24.20 4.09
C THR A 61 27.61 -23.98 5.60
N PHE A 62 26.40 -23.84 6.14
CA PHE A 62 26.17 -23.54 7.55
C PHE A 62 26.41 -24.71 8.52
N ILE A 63 26.26 -25.96 8.07
CA ILE A 63 26.30 -27.12 8.97
C ILE A 63 27.75 -27.43 9.36
N ASP A 64 28.71 -27.28 8.43
CA ASP A 64 30.08 -27.68 8.63
C ASP A 64 31.13 -26.57 8.46
N ARG A 65 30.74 -25.36 8.04
CA ARG A 65 31.66 -24.23 7.82
C ARG A 65 31.02 -22.90 8.20
N PRO A 66 31.82 -21.96 8.77
CA PRO A 66 31.34 -20.58 8.89
C PRO A 66 30.94 -20.01 7.54
N ALA A 67 29.81 -19.31 7.49
CA ALA A 67 29.41 -18.62 6.30
C ALA A 67 30.52 -17.65 5.84
N GLN A 68 30.92 -17.76 4.57
CA GLN A 68 31.86 -16.84 3.96
C GLN A 68 31.07 -15.78 3.20
N PHE A 69 31.28 -14.52 3.56
CA PHE A 69 30.68 -13.39 2.89
C PHE A 69 31.75 -12.60 2.14
N ASP A 70 31.39 -12.05 1.00
CA ASP A 70 32.25 -11.13 0.28
C ASP A 70 32.60 -9.93 1.14
N THR A 71 33.85 -9.53 1.11
CA THR A 71 34.36 -8.39 1.86
C THR A 71 35.20 -7.47 0.99
N VAL A 72 35.09 -6.17 1.25
CA VAL A 72 35.90 -5.12 0.63
C VAL A 72 36.53 -4.29 1.73
N ARG A 73 37.81 -3.96 1.58
CA ARG A 73 38.51 -3.00 2.45
C ARG A 73 38.47 -1.62 1.81
N VAL A 74 38.08 -0.61 2.58
CA VAL A 74 37.88 0.75 2.09
C VAL A 74 38.37 1.78 3.09
N THR A 75 38.93 2.87 2.59
CA THR A 75 39.28 4.06 3.36
C THR A 75 38.23 5.15 3.08
N PRO A 76 37.63 5.77 4.11
CA PRO A 76 36.66 6.84 3.91
C PRO A 76 37.24 8.04 3.17
N LYS A 77 36.37 8.74 2.49
CA LYS A 77 36.65 10.05 1.91
C LYS A 77 35.57 11.04 2.39
N ASP A 78 36.01 12.17 2.92
CA ASP A 78 35.13 13.21 3.48
C ASP A 78 34.16 12.63 4.54
N GLY A 79 34.69 11.72 5.38
CA GLY A 79 33.92 11.04 6.42
C GLY A 79 32.86 10.03 5.92
N THR A 80 32.84 9.72 4.63
CA THR A 80 31.85 8.89 3.96
C THR A 80 32.49 7.58 3.43
N ILE A 81 31.77 6.48 3.48
CA ILE A 81 32.16 5.20 2.86
C ILE A 81 31.36 4.97 1.61
N SER A 82 32.05 4.71 0.48
CA SER A 82 31.44 4.30 -0.79
C SER A 82 32.05 2.97 -1.22
N VAL A 83 31.19 2.01 -1.57
CA VAL A 83 31.61 0.69 -2.04
C VAL A 83 30.81 0.27 -3.26
N THR A 84 31.49 -0.32 -4.25
CA THR A 84 30.85 -0.90 -5.43
C THR A 84 30.78 -2.41 -5.27
N TYR A 85 29.56 -2.95 -5.46
CA TYR A 85 29.32 -4.39 -5.34
C TYR A 85 28.22 -4.81 -6.32
N THR A 86 28.21 -6.07 -6.74
CA THR A 86 27.15 -6.65 -7.55
C THR A 86 26.24 -7.48 -6.62
N PHE A 87 25.06 -6.94 -6.37
CA PHE A 87 24.06 -7.59 -5.54
C PHE A 87 23.25 -8.57 -6.41
N TYR A 88 23.11 -9.81 -5.97
CA TYR A 88 22.39 -10.84 -6.72
C TYR A 88 21.08 -11.19 -6.05
N GLU A 89 20.17 -11.78 -6.84
CA GLU A 89 18.83 -12.17 -6.41
C GLU A 89 17.97 -10.99 -5.95
N GLU A 90 16.73 -11.27 -5.61
CA GLU A 90 15.79 -10.27 -5.09
C GLU A 90 15.64 -10.42 -3.58
N GLN A 91 16.43 -9.65 -2.83
CA GLN A 91 16.53 -9.78 -1.39
C GLN A 91 17.10 -8.54 -0.70
N GLU A 92 16.97 -8.52 0.62
CA GLU A 92 17.65 -7.56 1.48
C GLU A 92 19.11 -7.98 1.70
N TRP A 93 20.00 -7.00 1.68
CA TRP A 93 21.42 -7.11 1.96
C TRP A 93 21.83 -6.22 3.12
N VAL A 94 22.69 -6.73 3.99
CA VAL A 94 23.28 -5.95 5.08
C VAL A 94 24.75 -5.66 4.75
N LEU A 95 25.09 -4.37 4.69
CA LEU A 95 26.47 -3.89 4.68
C LEU A 95 26.93 -3.78 6.12
N SER A 96 27.71 -4.74 6.58
CA SER A 96 28.27 -4.80 7.93
C SER A 96 29.66 -4.18 7.95
N ILE A 97 29.83 -3.06 8.67
CA ILE A 97 31.04 -2.23 8.64
C ILE A 97 31.73 -2.20 9.99
N LEU A 98 33.01 -2.59 10.00
CA LEU A 98 33.90 -2.62 11.14
C LEU A 98 35.29 -2.10 10.76
N THR A 99 36.08 -1.64 11.76
CA THR A 99 37.53 -1.55 11.59
C THR A 99 38.17 -2.91 11.81
N PRO A 100 39.42 -3.17 11.35
CA PRO A 100 40.14 -4.42 11.68
C PRO A 100 40.26 -4.68 13.20
N GLU A 101 40.48 -3.63 13.99
CA GLU A 101 40.59 -3.72 15.45
C GLU A 101 39.22 -4.09 16.09
N GLU A 102 38.11 -3.52 15.57
CA GLU A 102 36.74 -3.87 16.01
C GLU A 102 36.40 -5.32 15.67
N GLU A 103 36.84 -5.82 14.50
CA GLU A 103 36.67 -7.23 14.10
C GLU A 103 37.43 -8.18 15.03
N GLU A 104 38.71 -7.91 15.34
CA GLU A 104 39.50 -8.69 16.26
C GLU A 104 38.86 -8.77 17.65
N LYS A 105 38.31 -7.67 18.13
CA LYS A 105 37.59 -7.54 19.40
C LYS A 105 36.18 -8.11 19.38
N LYS A 106 35.72 -8.66 18.26
CA LYS A 106 34.32 -9.12 18.04
C LYS A 106 33.27 -8.05 18.43
N ALA A 107 33.55 -6.79 18.12
CA ALA A 107 32.63 -5.70 18.38
C ALA A 107 31.39 -5.82 17.50
N LYS A 108 30.28 -5.20 17.94
CA LYS A 108 29.06 -5.13 17.14
C LYS A 108 29.28 -4.23 15.91
N PRO A 109 29.03 -4.73 14.69
CA PRO A 109 29.20 -3.93 13.48
C PRO A 109 28.15 -2.78 13.39
N ARG A 110 28.48 -1.81 12.57
CA ARG A 110 27.51 -0.86 12.03
C ARG A 110 26.85 -1.51 10.83
N GLU A 111 25.54 -1.59 10.83
CA GLU A 111 24.75 -2.30 9.82
C GLU A 111 23.94 -1.31 8.99
N PHE A 112 24.00 -1.47 7.66
CA PHE A 112 23.30 -0.65 6.69
C PHE A 112 22.64 -1.54 5.67
N HIS A 113 21.40 -1.21 5.32
CA HIS A 113 20.52 -2.10 4.57
C HIS A 113 20.24 -1.53 3.18
N VAL A 114 20.33 -2.40 2.17
CA VAL A 114 19.89 -2.16 0.80
C VAL A 114 19.06 -3.33 0.32
N TYR A 115 18.27 -3.14 -0.73
CA TYR A 115 17.45 -4.20 -1.31
C TYR A 115 17.75 -4.32 -2.81
N SER A 116 18.08 -5.53 -3.26
CA SER A 116 18.25 -5.82 -4.68
C SER A 116 16.92 -6.25 -5.28
N LEU A 117 16.61 -5.73 -6.47
CA LEU A 117 15.36 -5.96 -7.17
C LEU A 117 15.62 -6.45 -8.60
N PHE A 118 14.76 -7.32 -9.11
CA PHE A 118 14.67 -7.59 -10.55
C PHE A 118 14.03 -6.40 -11.28
N ASP A 119 14.24 -6.33 -12.59
CA ASP A 119 13.87 -5.18 -13.43
C ASP A 119 12.40 -4.79 -13.31
N ASP A 120 11.51 -5.78 -13.24
CA ASP A 120 10.06 -5.56 -13.15
C ASP A 120 9.62 -4.77 -11.90
N LEU A 121 10.29 -4.98 -10.76
CA LEU A 121 10.06 -4.21 -9.54
C LEU A 121 10.95 -2.99 -9.42
N TYR A 122 12.19 -3.05 -9.93
CA TYR A 122 13.11 -1.92 -9.85
C TYR A 122 12.57 -0.67 -10.58
N ASP A 123 11.86 -0.86 -11.69
CA ASP A 123 11.27 0.21 -12.49
C ASP A 123 9.91 0.72 -11.96
N ARG A 124 9.49 0.25 -10.76
CA ARG A 124 8.27 0.69 -10.08
C ARG A 124 8.58 1.47 -8.80
N ASN A 125 7.64 2.28 -8.38
CA ASN A 125 7.71 3.09 -7.17
C ASN A 125 6.72 2.55 -6.12
N PRO A 126 7.07 2.57 -4.83
CA PRO A 126 6.16 2.18 -3.77
C PRO A 126 5.21 3.31 -3.43
N TYR A 127 3.92 2.99 -3.37
CA TYR A 127 2.86 3.90 -2.94
C TYR A 127 1.94 3.22 -1.94
N ARG A 128 1.43 3.99 -0.98
CA ARG A 128 0.42 3.52 -0.03
C ARG A 128 -0.91 4.22 -0.27
N GLY A 129 -1.99 3.47 -0.22
CA GLY A 129 -3.32 4.01 -0.42
C GLY A 129 -4.40 3.27 0.33
N ASP A 130 -5.57 3.89 0.32
CA ASP A 130 -6.80 3.32 0.84
C ASP A 130 -7.92 3.54 -0.19
N LEU A 131 -8.61 2.47 -0.52
CA LEU A 131 -9.61 2.44 -1.58
C LEU A 131 -11.04 2.29 -1.06
N HIS A 132 -11.21 2.28 0.29
CA HIS A 132 -12.50 2.15 0.94
C HIS A 132 -12.56 3.05 2.17
N VAL A 133 -13.16 4.24 2.01
CA VAL A 133 -13.15 5.32 3.01
C VAL A 133 -14.47 6.09 2.96
N HIS A 134 -15.05 6.37 4.13
CA HIS A 134 -16.30 7.10 4.27
C HIS A 134 -16.12 8.48 4.89
N SER A 135 -16.97 9.41 4.46
CA SER A 135 -17.10 10.74 5.01
C SER A 135 -18.53 10.97 5.53
N ASN A 136 -18.81 12.18 6.00
CA ASN A 136 -20.18 12.60 6.34
C ASN A 136 -21.09 12.72 5.10
N GLY A 137 -20.58 12.43 3.93
CA GLY A 137 -21.37 12.23 2.71
C GLY A 137 -22.27 10.99 2.77
N SER A 138 -21.95 10.04 3.65
CA SER A 138 -22.79 8.88 4.03
C SER A 138 -22.90 8.78 5.55
N ASP A 139 -22.18 7.87 6.15
CA ASP A 139 -22.23 7.55 7.58
C ASP A 139 -20.91 7.75 8.32
N GLY A 140 -19.91 8.30 7.64
CA GLY A 140 -18.68 8.76 8.27
C GLY A 140 -18.88 10.02 9.12
N SER A 141 -17.92 10.32 10.00
CA SER A 141 -18.03 11.37 11.02
C SER A 141 -17.46 12.74 10.61
N GLU A 142 -16.71 12.82 9.52
CA GLU A 142 -15.95 14.01 9.14
C GLU A 142 -16.22 14.42 7.69
N GLU A 143 -16.02 15.72 7.41
CA GLU A 143 -16.07 16.25 6.04
C GLU A 143 -15.03 15.56 5.14
N ALA A 144 -15.39 15.28 3.90
CA ALA A 144 -14.54 14.54 2.97
C ALA A 144 -13.14 15.16 2.80
N TYR A 145 -13.03 16.49 2.76
CA TYR A 145 -11.75 17.19 2.65
C TYR A 145 -10.89 17.05 3.93
N VAL A 146 -11.52 16.94 5.11
CA VAL A 146 -10.80 16.69 6.37
C VAL A 146 -10.22 15.29 6.37
N VAL A 147 -11.01 14.31 5.93
CA VAL A 147 -10.56 12.93 5.77
C VAL A 147 -9.38 12.88 4.82
N ALA A 148 -9.49 13.45 3.61
CA ALA A 148 -8.41 13.47 2.61
C ALA A 148 -7.12 14.11 3.17
N ALA A 149 -7.23 15.25 3.86
CA ALA A 149 -6.11 15.93 4.49
C ALA A 149 -5.43 15.07 5.57
N ASN A 150 -6.22 14.38 6.40
CA ASN A 150 -5.70 13.48 7.42
C ASN A 150 -5.05 12.23 6.83
N TYR A 151 -5.59 11.68 5.74
CA TYR A 151 -4.92 10.58 5.00
C TYR A 151 -3.53 11.02 4.52
N ARG A 152 -3.43 12.20 3.87
CA ARG A 152 -2.11 12.71 3.48
C ARG A 152 -1.18 12.93 4.67
N LYS A 153 -1.67 13.54 5.74
CA LYS A 153 -0.92 13.72 6.98
C LYS A 153 -0.34 12.43 7.56
N HIS A 154 -0.99 11.29 7.30
CA HIS A 154 -0.56 9.97 7.74
C HIS A 154 0.24 9.19 6.69
N GLY A 155 0.67 9.86 5.60
CA GLY A 155 1.59 9.31 4.62
C GLY A 155 0.93 8.47 3.52
N PHE A 156 -0.35 8.68 3.25
CA PHE A 156 -0.99 8.06 2.09
C PHE A 156 -0.65 8.82 0.81
N ASP A 157 -0.46 8.09 -0.28
CA ASP A 157 -0.08 8.61 -1.60
C ASP A 157 -1.26 8.63 -2.57
N PHE A 158 -2.27 7.80 -2.33
CA PHE A 158 -3.52 7.79 -3.08
C PHE A 158 -4.68 7.35 -2.20
N MET A 159 -5.89 7.80 -2.54
CA MET A 159 -7.12 7.34 -1.91
C MET A 159 -8.32 7.50 -2.83
N ALA A 160 -9.37 6.72 -2.56
CA ALA A 160 -10.71 6.93 -3.08
C ALA A 160 -11.68 7.19 -1.92
N MET A 161 -12.47 8.27 -2.01
CA MET A 161 -13.62 8.46 -1.11
C MET A 161 -14.77 7.63 -1.67
N THR A 162 -15.33 6.73 -0.86
CA THR A 162 -16.27 5.71 -1.32
C THR A 162 -17.56 5.69 -0.51
N ASP A 163 -18.09 6.85 -0.21
CA ASP A 163 -19.33 7.00 0.54
C ASP A 163 -20.46 6.11 -0.01
N HIS A 164 -21.25 5.52 0.89
CA HIS A 164 -22.41 4.70 0.54
C HIS A 164 -23.38 5.46 -0.35
N HIS A 165 -23.72 4.90 -1.50
CA HIS A 165 -24.71 5.45 -2.43
C HIS A 165 -24.43 6.88 -2.93
N ASN A 166 -23.23 7.39 -2.74
CA ASN A 166 -22.92 8.78 -2.91
C ASN A 166 -21.52 8.99 -3.52
N TRP A 167 -21.48 9.17 -4.83
CA TRP A 167 -20.25 9.43 -5.57
C TRP A 167 -19.75 10.88 -5.39
N LYS A 168 -20.66 11.79 -5.01
CA LYS A 168 -20.41 13.24 -4.99
C LYS A 168 -19.25 13.67 -4.07
N PRO A 169 -19.06 13.15 -2.85
CA PRO A 169 -17.94 13.57 -2.00
C PRO A 169 -16.56 13.33 -2.65
N SER A 170 -16.39 12.25 -3.42
CA SER A 170 -15.16 12.00 -4.15
C SER A 170 -14.89 13.04 -5.25
N ASP A 171 -15.92 13.46 -5.98
CA ASP A 171 -15.83 14.52 -6.98
C ASP A 171 -15.58 15.90 -6.32
N ASP A 172 -16.24 16.18 -5.21
CA ASP A 172 -16.08 17.43 -4.48
C ASP A 172 -14.65 17.63 -3.95
N ILE A 173 -14.01 16.60 -3.39
CA ILE A 173 -12.62 16.73 -2.92
C ILE A 173 -11.63 16.91 -4.08
N ILE A 174 -11.84 16.24 -5.21
CA ILE A 174 -11.02 16.45 -6.41
C ILE A 174 -11.12 17.89 -6.88
N LYS A 175 -12.34 18.45 -6.93
CA LYS A 175 -12.57 19.86 -7.29
C LYS A 175 -12.00 20.84 -6.27
N THR A 176 -12.11 20.54 -4.98
CA THR A 176 -11.58 21.39 -3.89
C THR A 176 -10.08 21.62 -4.04
N PHE A 177 -9.35 20.60 -4.45
CA PHE A 177 -7.89 20.67 -4.56
C PHE A 177 -7.38 20.83 -6.01
N ALA A 178 -8.26 21.11 -6.99
CA ALA A 178 -7.87 21.17 -8.40
C ALA A 178 -6.79 22.22 -8.72
N ASP A 179 -6.75 23.32 -7.96
CA ASP A 179 -5.86 24.45 -8.20
C ASP A 179 -4.52 24.38 -7.44
N VAL A 180 -4.28 23.31 -6.68
CA VAL A 180 -3.05 23.13 -5.92
C VAL A 180 -2.43 21.75 -6.17
N PRO A 181 -1.10 21.65 -6.29
CA PRO A 181 -0.45 20.35 -6.42
C PRO A 181 -0.51 19.59 -5.09
N LEU A 182 -0.80 18.30 -5.18
CA LEU A 182 -0.82 17.40 -4.04
C LEU A 182 0.07 16.19 -4.26
N GLY A 183 0.77 15.77 -3.23
CA GLY A 183 1.42 14.46 -3.16
C GLY A 183 0.42 13.31 -3.01
N LEU A 184 -0.80 13.59 -2.51
CA LEU A 184 -1.91 12.65 -2.45
C LEU A 184 -2.71 12.66 -3.76
N LYS A 185 -2.80 11.53 -4.45
CA LYS A 185 -3.69 11.35 -5.60
C LYS A 185 -5.09 11.00 -5.12
N LEU A 186 -6.06 11.81 -5.51
CA LEU A 186 -7.47 11.62 -5.20
C LEU A 186 -8.18 10.96 -6.39
N PHE A 187 -8.99 9.94 -6.12
CA PHE A 187 -9.77 9.22 -7.12
C PHE A 187 -11.25 9.30 -6.81
N HIS A 188 -12.07 9.24 -7.86
CA HIS A 188 -13.49 9.02 -7.69
C HIS A 188 -13.77 7.67 -7.04
N GLY A 189 -14.79 7.60 -6.21
CA GLY A 189 -15.20 6.37 -5.56
C GLY A 189 -16.66 6.41 -5.11
N GLU A 190 -17.19 5.23 -4.92
CA GLU A 190 -18.52 4.98 -4.35
C GLU A 190 -18.56 3.55 -3.82
N GLU A 191 -19.03 3.34 -2.62
CA GLU A 191 -19.46 2.01 -2.24
C GLU A 191 -20.89 1.82 -2.70
N VAL A 192 -21.05 1.09 -3.80
CA VAL A 192 -22.34 0.77 -4.41
C VAL A 192 -23.06 -0.24 -3.54
N HIS A 193 -24.17 0.17 -2.95
CA HIS A 193 -24.95 -0.62 -2.03
C HIS A 193 -26.38 -0.75 -2.56
N LEU A 194 -26.64 -1.81 -3.30
CA LEU A 194 -27.98 -2.08 -3.85
C LEU A 194 -28.69 -3.15 -3.04
N GLY A 195 -29.76 -2.77 -2.37
CA GLY A 195 -30.44 -3.64 -1.40
C GLY A 195 -29.79 -3.60 -0.02
N THR A 196 -29.84 -4.69 0.73
CA THR A 196 -29.40 -4.73 2.14
C THR A 196 -28.01 -5.33 2.34
N ILE A 197 -27.48 -6.05 1.38
CA ILE A 197 -26.25 -6.86 1.55
C ILE A 197 -25.31 -6.85 0.34
N ILE A 198 -25.61 -6.11 -0.74
CA ILE A 198 -24.75 -6.10 -1.91
C ILE A 198 -23.89 -4.86 -1.86
N HIS A 199 -22.65 -5.01 -1.42
CA HIS A 199 -21.63 -3.99 -1.40
C HIS A 199 -20.59 -4.30 -2.46
N ILE A 200 -20.25 -3.31 -3.30
CA ILE A 200 -19.14 -3.35 -4.25
C ILE A 200 -18.48 -1.97 -4.24
N VAL A 201 -17.19 -1.93 -3.99
CA VAL A 201 -16.43 -0.70 -4.11
C VAL A 201 -16.17 -0.40 -5.58
N SER A 202 -16.61 0.77 -6.02
CA SER A 202 -16.35 1.37 -7.31
C SER A 202 -15.15 2.29 -7.20
N PHE A 203 -14.03 1.90 -7.78
CA PHE A 203 -12.80 2.68 -7.78
C PHE A 203 -12.59 3.36 -9.13
N ASN A 204 -12.54 4.68 -9.13
CA ASN A 204 -12.30 5.57 -10.28
C ASN A 204 -13.36 5.52 -11.41
N ALA A 205 -14.60 5.09 -11.14
CA ALA A 205 -15.67 5.27 -12.11
C ALA A 205 -16.01 6.76 -12.27
N ASN A 206 -16.28 7.20 -13.51
CA ASN A 206 -16.54 8.61 -13.84
C ASN A 206 -17.98 9.06 -13.58
N ARG A 207 -18.80 8.22 -12.97
CA ARG A 207 -20.20 8.47 -12.61
C ARG A 207 -20.65 7.58 -11.46
N SER A 208 -21.72 7.99 -10.78
CA SER A 208 -22.39 7.16 -9.77
C SER A 208 -23.13 5.98 -10.40
N ILE A 209 -22.86 4.79 -9.93
CA ILE A 209 -23.59 3.57 -10.31
C ILE A 209 -24.91 3.48 -9.56
N THR A 210 -24.96 3.97 -8.32
CA THR A 210 -26.21 4.03 -7.54
C THR A 210 -27.21 4.97 -8.16
N GLU A 211 -26.80 6.14 -8.64
CA GLU A 211 -27.71 7.07 -9.32
C GLU A 211 -28.24 6.48 -10.64
N LEU A 212 -27.37 5.83 -11.41
CA LEU A 212 -27.77 5.10 -12.61
C LEU A 212 -28.85 4.05 -12.30
N TYR A 213 -28.64 3.26 -11.23
CA TYR A 213 -29.61 2.28 -10.78
C TYR A 213 -30.93 2.93 -10.35
N ARG A 214 -30.87 3.98 -9.51
CA ARG A 214 -32.07 4.68 -9.01
C ARG A 214 -32.92 5.27 -10.13
N ALA A 215 -32.29 5.81 -11.17
CA ALA A 215 -32.98 6.38 -12.33
C ALA A 215 -33.71 5.32 -13.16
N ASN A 216 -33.29 4.05 -13.12
CA ASN A 216 -33.77 2.98 -14.00
C ASN A 216 -34.16 1.70 -13.23
N THR A 217 -34.54 1.82 -11.96
CA THR A 217 -34.67 0.68 -11.02
C THR A 217 -35.56 -0.43 -11.56
N GLU A 218 -36.75 -0.12 -12.05
CA GLU A 218 -37.72 -1.12 -12.50
C GLU A 218 -37.25 -1.85 -13.76
N GLU A 219 -36.65 -1.12 -14.69
CA GLU A 219 -36.11 -1.69 -15.94
C GLU A 219 -34.92 -2.61 -15.63
N ILE A 220 -33.98 -2.16 -14.78
CA ILE A 220 -32.83 -2.95 -14.40
C ILE A 220 -33.25 -4.19 -13.65
N ARG A 221 -34.14 -4.09 -12.67
CA ARG A 221 -34.68 -5.26 -11.95
C ARG A 221 -35.31 -6.28 -12.86
N ALA A 222 -36.20 -5.83 -13.78
CA ALA A 222 -36.85 -6.73 -14.73
C ALA A 222 -35.81 -7.46 -15.61
N ARG A 223 -34.82 -6.73 -16.12
CA ARG A 223 -33.73 -7.31 -16.91
C ARG A 223 -32.92 -8.36 -16.12
N LEU A 224 -32.54 -8.02 -14.88
CA LEU A 224 -31.75 -8.95 -14.05
C LEU A 224 -32.54 -10.18 -13.60
N GLN A 225 -33.87 -10.06 -13.43
CA GLN A 225 -34.74 -11.20 -13.18
C GLN A 225 -34.80 -12.16 -14.38
N GLU A 226 -34.84 -11.63 -15.61
CA GLU A 226 -34.79 -12.46 -16.81
C GLU A 226 -33.41 -13.09 -17.00
N GLU A 227 -32.33 -12.32 -16.78
CA GLU A 227 -30.96 -12.85 -16.83
C GLU A 227 -30.77 -13.99 -15.84
N ALA A 228 -31.21 -13.83 -14.60
CA ALA A 228 -31.10 -14.83 -13.54
C ALA A 228 -31.71 -16.20 -13.92
N LYS A 229 -32.78 -16.21 -14.75
CA LYS A 229 -33.41 -17.45 -15.23
C LYS A 229 -32.52 -18.24 -16.22
N THR A 230 -31.56 -17.57 -16.83
CA THR A 230 -30.66 -18.18 -17.84
C THR A 230 -29.29 -18.54 -17.28
N LEU A 231 -28.96 -18.08 -16.07
CA LEU A 231 -27.68 -18.35 -15.41
C LEU A 231 -27.67 -19.76 -14.82
N ASP A 232 -26.67 -20.53 -15.21
CA ASP A 232 -26.37 -21.84 -14.59
C ASP A 232 -25.40 -21.63 -13.43
N THR A 233 -25.96 -21.26 -12.28
CA THR A 233 -25.17 -21.01 -11.06
C THR A 233 -25.02 -22.29 -10.24
N PRO A 234 -23.86 -22.51 -9.59
CA PRO A 234 -23.67 -23.66 -8.73
C PRO A 234 -24.55 -23.59 -7.48
N TRP A 235 -24.75 -24.74 -6.83
CA TRP A 235 -25.48 -24.78 -5.57
C TRP A 235 -24.91 -23.82 -4.53
N GLY A 236 -25.77 -23.05 -3.89
CA GLY A 236 -25.44 -22.06 -2.88
C GLY A 236 -25.14 -20.66 -3.45
N VAL A 237 -25.25 -20.47 -4.78
CA VAL A 237 -25.16 -19.18 -5.44
C VAL A 237 -26.56 -18.79 -5.92
N ASP A 238 -27.14 -17.74 -5.34
CA ASP A 238 -28.39 -17.16 -5.82
C ASP A 238 -28.14 -16.45 -7.16
N ALA A 239 -28.83 -16.88 -8.22
CA ALA A 239 -28.62 -16.39 -9.56
C ALA A 239 -29.00 -14.90 -9.71
N TYR A 240 -30.04 -14.45 -8.99
CA TYR A 240 -30.47 -13.05 -9.05
C TYR A 240 -29.51 -12.12 -8.31
N GLU A 241 -29.04 -12.53 -7.14
CA GLU A 241 -28.02 -11.80 -6.41
C GLU A 241 -26.71 -11.73 -7.22
N PHE A 242 -26.32 -12.83 -7.87
CA PHE A 242 -25.13 -12.82 -8.74
C PHE A 242 -25.33 -11.90 -9.96
N ALA A 243 -26.48 -11.93 -10.61
CA ALA A 243 -26.79 -11.01 -11.71
C ALA A 243 -26.67 -9.54 -11.31
N TYR A 244 -27.09 -9.19 -10.09
CA TYR A 244 -26.92 -7.85 -9.54
C TYR A 244 -25.45 -7.48 -9.39
N ARG A 245 -24.63 -8.30 -8.75
CA ARG A 245 -23.20 -8.03 -8.54
C ARG A 245 -22.46 -7.92 -9.87
N LYS A 246 -22.78 -8.79 -10.81
CA LYS A 246 -22.24 -8.78 -12.17
C LYS A 246 -22.61 -7.46 -12.87
N TRP A 247 -23.87 -7.04 -12.81
CA TRP A 247 -24.31 -5.79 -13.40
C TRP A 247 -23.58 -4.57 -12.80
N ILE A 248 -23.43 -4.50 -11.48
CA ILE A 248 -22.68 -3.43 -10.82
C ILE A 248 -21.25 -3.38 -11.37
N CYS A 249 -20.56 -4.53 -11.40
CA CYS A 249 -19.19 -4.59 -11.88
C CYS A 249 -19.06 -4.20 -13.35
N GLU A 250 -20.00 -4.62 -14.20
CA GLU A 250 -20.08 -4.21 -15.62
C GLU A 250 -20.24 -2.68 -15.75
N GLN A 251 -21.15 -2.07 -14.95
CA GLN A 251 -21.37 -0.63 -14.99
C GLN A 251 -20.16 0.17 -14.49
N ILE A 252 -19.45 -0.33 -13.46
CA ILE A 252 -18.20 0.27 -12.99
C ILE A 252 -17.14 0.25 -14.10
N ARG A 253 -16.97 -0.88 -14.79
CA ARG A 253 -16.02 -1.00 -15.90
C ARG A 253 -16.39 -0.15 -17.10
N GLU A 254 -17.67 -0.08 -17.46
CA GLU A 254 -18.18 0.82 -18.52
C GLU A 254 -17.94 2.29 -18.18
N ALA A 255 -17.93 2.64 -16.89
CA ALA A 255 -17.59 3.97 -16.40
C ALA A 255 -16.06 4.19 -16.26
N GLY A 256 -15.22 3.27 -16.73
CA GLY A 256 -13.77 3.36 -16.71
C GLY A 256 -13.12 3.01 -15.36
N GLY A 257 -13.89 2.46 -14.41
CA GLY A 257 -13.41 2.11 -13.08
C GLY A 257 -12.99 0.64 -12.90
N MET A 258 -12.57 0.29 -11.70
CA MET A 258 -12.36 -1.07 -11.20
C MET A 258 -13.39 -1.41 -10.13
N CYS A 259 -13.87 -2.65 -10.13
CA CYS A 259 -14.76 -3.16 -9.09
C CYS A 259 -13.99 -4.04 -8.10
N ILE A 260 -14.13 -3.73 -6.81
CA ILE A 260 -13.48 -4.44 -5.70
C ILE A 260 -14.56 -5.05 -4.83
N VAL A 261 -14.40 -6.33 -4.45
CA VAL A 261 -15.28 -6.98 -3.46
C VAL A 261 -14.82 -6.59 -2.07
N PRO A 262 -15.60 -5.81 -1.30
CA PRO A 262 -15.26 -5.45 0.07
C PRO A 262 -15.79 -6.49 1.07
N HIS A 263 -15.15 -6.60 2.19
CA HIS A 263 -15.56 -7.25 3.45
C HIS A 263 -16.64 -8.35 3.34
N PRO A 264 -16.44 -9.45 2.58
CA PRO A 264 -17.48 -10.48 2.38
C PRO A 264 -17.89 -11.19 3.68
N TYR A 265 -17.01 -11.25 4.66
CA TYR A 265 -17.27 -11.89 5.95
C TYR A 265 -17.68 -10.93 7.06
N TRP A 266 -17.94 -9.65 6.73
CA TRP A 266 -18.53 -8.74 7.69
C TRP A 266 -19.82 -9.34 8.28
N ILE A 267 -19.88 -9.36 9.61
CA ILE A 267 -20.98 -9.97 10.36
C ILE A 267 -21.98 -8.90 10.73
N HIS A 268 -23.14 -8.92 10.08
CA HIS A 268 -24.25 -8.05 10.45
C HIS A 268 -25.41 -8.82 11.08
N LYS A 269 -26.39 -8.13 11.63
CA LYS A 269 -27.55 -8.77 12.28
C LYS A 269 -28.38 -9.57 11.27
N PRO A 270 -28.86 -10.80 11.60
CA PRO A 270 -28.73 -11.51 12.88
C PRO A 270 -27.54 -12.47 13.02
N HIS A 271 -26.33 -12.05 12.77
CA HIS A 271 -25.09 -12.85 12.80
C HIS A 271 -24.85 -13.69 11.55
N ILE A 272 -25.09 -13.11 10.38
CA ILE A 272 -24.76 -13.70 9.08
C ILE A 272 -23.66 -12.91 8.39
N PHE A 273 -22.88 -13.58 7.59
CA PHE A 273 -21.90 -12.94 6.72
C PHE A 273 -22.57 -12.12 5.60
N ASN A 274 -21.92 -11.03 5.21
CA ASN A 274 -22.36 -10.20 4.09
C ASN A 274 -22.45 -10.98 2.77
N MET A 275 -21.58 -11.97 2.59
CA MET A 275 -21.58 -12.86 1.44
C MET A 275 -21.22 -14.29 1.84
N ASN A 276 -21.90 -15.28 1.26
CA ASN A 276 -21.49 -16.67 1.46
C ASN A 276 -20.28 -17.04 0.61
N SER A 277 -19.47 -17.98 1.07
CA SER A 277 -18.23 -18.39 0.41
C SER A 277 -18.43 -18.93 -1.01
N ARG A 278 -19.58 -19.54 -1.33
CA ARG A 278 -19.88 -20.05 -2.66
C ARG A 278 -20.07 -18.90 -3.67
N MET A 279 -20.78 -17.87 -3.27
CA MET A 279 -20.97 -16.67 -4.08
C MET A 279 -19.62 -15.99 -4.33
N LEU A 280 -18.80 -15.82 -3.28
CA LEU A 280 -17.49 -15.19 -3.39
C LEU A 280 -16.55 -15.97 -4.31
N GLU A 281 -16.48 -17.29 -4.16
CA GLU A 281 -15.70 -18.16 -5.02
C GLU A 281 -16.19 -18.10 -6.49
N TYR A 282 -17.49 -18.05 -6.71
CA TYR A 282 -18.07 -17.96 -8.05
C TYR A 282 -17.76 -16.60 -8.70
N ILE A 283 -17.85 -15.50 -7.98
CA ILE A 283 -17.44 -14.17 -8.44
C ILE A 283 -15.98 -14.17 -8.93
N PHE A 284 -15.09 -14.79 -8.18
CA PHE A 284 -13.68 -14.82 -8.53
C PHE A 284 -13.36 -15.78 -9.68
N THR A 285 -13.97 -16.97 -9.70
CA THR A 285 -13.73 -17.95 -10.78
C THR A 285 -14.30 -17.51 -12.12
N THR A 286 -15.33 -16.68 -12.12
CA THR A 286 -15.92 -16.09 -13.34
C THR A 286 -15.26 -14.76 -13.75
N GLY A 287 -14.34 -14.21 -12.97
CA GLY A 287 -13.73 -12.91 -13.24
C GLY A 287 -14.73 -11.74 -13.15
N THR A 288 -15.79 -11.90 -12.37
CA THR A 288 -16.85 -10.90 -12.23
C THR A 288 -16.31 -9.62 -11.58
N CYS A 289 -15.44 -9.70 -10.57
CA CYS A 289 -14.76 -8.56 -9.96
C CYS A 289 -13.28 -8.50 -10.37
N ASP A 290 -12.69 -7.31 -10.24
CA ASP A 290 -11.30 -7.03 -10.61
C ASP A 290 -10.31 -7.31 -9.46
N ALA A 291 -10.72 -7.04 -8.21
CA ALA A 291 -9.88 -7.20 -7.03
C ALA A 291 -10.70 -7.56 -5.79
N PHE A 292 -9.98 -7.97 -4.76
CA PHE A 292 -10.51 -8.37 -3.46
C PHE A 292 -9.90 -7.52 -2.34
N GLU A 293 -10.74 -6.95 -1.49
CA GLU A 293 -10.34 -6.35 -0.23
C GLU A 293 -10.01 -7.46 0.76
N LEU A 294 -8.72 -7.82 0.81
CA LEU A 294 -8.24 -8.97 1.57
C LEU A 294 -8.25 -8.72 3.06
N THR A 295 -7.92 -7.49 3.47
CA THR A 295 -8.02 -7.01 4.85
C THR A 295 -8.77 -5.70 4.86
N GLY A 296 -9.67 -5.54 5.82
CA GLY A 296 -10.51 -4.36 5.95
C GLY A 296 -10.61 -3.88 7.39
N GLY A 297 -11.44 -2.87 7.63
CA GLY A 297 -11.76 -2.33 8.94
C GLY A 297 -12.69 -3.20 9.77
N GLN A 298 -12.69 -4.50 9.56
CA GLN A 298 -13.48 -5.47 10.27
C GLN A 298 -12.69 -6.07 11.45
N SER A 299 -13.30 -6.97 12.19
CA SER A 299 -12.63 -7.68 13.26
C SER A 299 -11.51 -8.59 12.74
N VAL A 300 -10.56 -8.92 13.63
CA VAL A 300 -9.52 -9.93 13.35
C VAL A 300 -10.12 -11.26 12.90
N GLU A 301 -11.27 -11.65 13.45
CA GLU A 301 -11.98 -12.87 13.08
C GLU A 301 -12.43 -12.84 11.60
N GLU A 302 -13.07 -11.75 11.18
CA GLU A 302 -13.58 -11.57 9.83
C GLU A 302 -12.44 -11.51 8.81
N ASN A 303 -11.39 -10.72 9.09
CA ASN A 303 -10.18 -10.66 8.27
C ASN A 303 -9.49 -12.04 8.17
N ASN A 304 -9.47 -12.81 9.25
CA ASN A 304 -8.91 -14.16 9.23
C ASN A 304 -9.67 -15.12 8.31
N TYR A 305 -11.01 -15.03 8.23
CA TYR A 305 -11.78 -15.81 7.24
C TYR A 305 -11.45 -15.41 5.81
N GLN A 306 -11.30 -14.12 5.53
CA GLN A 306 -10.91 -13.60 4.22
C GLN A 306 -9.55 -14.14 3.79
N LEU A 307 -8.56 -14.07 4.69
CA LEU A 307 -7.21 -14.59 4.47
C LEU A 307 -7.22 -16.10 4.24
N ALA A 308 -7.95 -16.87 5.04
CA ALA A 308 -8.05 -18.31 4.91
C ALA A 308 -8.63 -18.71 3.55
N LEU A 309 -9.71 -18.08 3.12
CA LEU A 309 -10.31 -18.33 1.81
C LEU A 309 -9.37 -17.95 0.67
N TYR A 310 -8.72 -16.79 0.75
CA TYR A 310 -7.75 -16.36 -0.27
C TYR A 310 -6.63 -17.39 -0.45
N HIS A 311 -6.06 -17.89 0.64
CA HIS A 311 -5.01 -18.90 0.58
C HIS A 311 -5.52 -20.25 0.01
N ASP A 312 -6.74 -20.67 0.39
CA ASP A 312 -7.36 -21.89 -0.17
C ASP A 312 -7.60 -21.74 -1.68
N MET A 313 -8.08 -20.59 -2.13
CA MET A 313 -8.28 -20.32 -3.55
C MET A 313 -6.97 -20.33 -4.34
N ARG A 314 -5.92 -19.69 -3.82
CA ARG A 314 -4.59 -19.72 -4.44
C ARG A 314 -4.01 -21.13 -4.52
N ALA A 315 -4.20 -21.95 -3.49
CA ALA A 315 -3.79 -23.36 -3.52
C ALA A 315 -4.48 -24.17 -4.63
N ARG A 316 -5.65 -23.71 -5.07
CA ARG A 316 -6.41 -24.28 -6.20
C ARG A 316 -6.10 -23.62 -7.55
N GLY A 317 -5.14 -22.69 -7.60
CA GLY A 317 -4.72 -22.00 -8.82
C GLY A 317 -5.59 -20.78 -9.18
N ILE A 318 -6.43 -20.31 -8.27
CA ILE A 318 -7.24 -19.09 -8.42
C ILE A 318 -6.50 -17.94 -7.75
N ASP A 319 -5.79 -17.16 -8.54
CA ASP A 319 -5.00 -16.02 -8.05
C ASP A 319 -5.75 -14.71 -8.32
N ILE A 320 -6.10 -14.01 -7.26
CA ILE A 320 -6.96 -12.83 -7.30
C ILE A 320 -6.13 -11.61 -6.91
N PRO A 321 -6.21 -10.51 -7.68
CA PRO A 321 -5.64 -9.23 -7.26
C PRO A 321 -6.21 -8.78 -5.91
N ILE A 322 -5.36 -8.27 -5.03
CA ILE A 322 -5.76 -7.92 -3.66
C ILE A 322 -5.45 -6.47 -3.33
N CYS A 323 -6.22 -5.90 -2.41
CA CYS A 323 -5.91 -4.67 -1.71
C CYS A 323 -6.14 -4.85 -0.20
N GLY A 324 -5.62 -3.94 0.60
CA GLY A 324 -6.05 -3.69 1.97
C GLY A 324 -6.73 -2.34 2.00
N SER A 325 -7.83 -2.23 2.69
CA SER A 325 -8.57 -0.97 2.84
C SER A 325 -9.10 -0.85 4.26
N SER A 326 -9.37 0.37 4.72
CA SER A 326 -9.73 0.54 6.13
C SER A 326 -11.23 0.46 6.41
N ASP A 327 -12.06 0.73 5.42
CA ASP A 327 -13.50 0.96 5.63
C ASP A 327 -13.73 2.01 6.74
N SER A 328 -12.86 3.01 6.76
CA SER A 328 -12.81 4.02 7.82
C SER A 328 -13.97 4.99 7.71
N HIS A 329 -14.68 5.21 8.82
CA HIS A 329 -15.79 6.15 8.96
C HIS A 329 -15.35 7.45 9.65
N GLY A 330 -14.12 7.85 9.48
CA GLY A 330 -13.49 9.04 10.03
C GLY A 330 -12.05 8.78 10.45
N THR A 331 -11.32 9.84 10.79
CA THR A 331 -9.88 9.78 11.08
C THR A 331 -9.55 10.12 12.53
N ASP A 332 -10.50 10.68 13.29
CA ASP A 332 -10.33 11.07 14.70
C ASP A 332 -10.99 10.08 15.67
N LYS A 333 -12.12 9.50 15.30
CA LYS A 333 -12.94 8.63 16.15
C LYS A 333 -13.10 7.21 15.61
N SER A 334 -12.80 6.97 14.35
CA SER A 334 -12.88 5.64 13.79
C SER A 334 -11.77 4.76 14.33
N VAL A 335 -12.13 3.59 14.82
CA VAL A 335 -11.19 2.56 15.27
C VAL A 335 -10.46 1.90 14.09
N TYR A 336 -10.99 2.08 12.88
CA TYR A 336 -10.49 1.42 11.66
C TYR A 336 -9.47 2.26 10.88
N PHE A 337 -9.41 3.57 11.13
CA PHE A 337 -8.47 4.43 10.44
C PHE A 337 -7.01 3.97 10.59
N GLY A 338 -6.38 3.66 9.46
CA GLY A 338 -5.00 3.24 9.40
C GLY A 338 -4.71 1.80 9.85
N ILE A 339 -5.74 0.99 10.19
CA ILE A 339 -5.57 -0.43 10.53
C ILE A 339 -5.18 -1.23 9.30
N SER A 340 -5.83 -0.99 8.17
CA SER A 340 -5.56 -1.67 6.90
C SER A 340 -5.29 -0.66 5.80
N GLN A 341 -4.39 -1.00 4.88
CA GLN A 341 -4.01 -0.18 3.74
C GLN A 341 -3.44 -1.03 2.60
N THR A 342 -3.53 -0.52 1.40
CA THR A 342 -2.85 -1.07 0.24
C THR A 342 -1.43 -0.49 0.15
N MET A 343 -0.42 -1.33 -0.01
CA MET A 343 0.86 -0.91 -0.59
C MET A 343 0.98 -1.54 -1.97
N LEU A 344 1.26 -0.73 -2.97
CA LEU A 344 1.43 -1.21 -4.33
C LEU A 344 2.69 -0.60 -4.98
N PHE A 345 3.18 -1.31 -6.00
CA PHE A 345 4.37 -0.94 -6.75
C PHE A 345 3.96 -0.60 -8.17
N ALA A 346 3.86 0.69 -8.47
CA ALA A 346 3.40 1.22 -9.76
C ALA A 346 4.43 2.16 -10.38
N LYS A 347 4.31 2.43 -11.67
CA LYS A 347 5.22 3.35 -12.37
C LYS A 347 5.04 4.79 -11.90
N ASP A 348 3.79 5.16 -11.67
CA ASP A 348 3.35 6.46 -11.14
C ASP A 348 2.00 6.30 -10.39
N LYS A 349 1.40 7.42 -9.96
CA LYS A 349 0.12 7.45 -9.23
C LYS A 349 -1.10 7.64 -10.15
N GLU A 350 -0.93 7.56 -11.46
CA GLU A 350 -2.07 7.66 -12.36
C GLU A 350 -2.89 6.36 -12.35
N TYR A 351 -4.17 6.48 -12.63
CA TYR A 351 -5.12 5.37 -12.52
C TYR A 351 -4.67 4.12 -13.29
N GLU A 352 -4.23 4.28 -14.53
CA GLU A 352 -3.81 3.14 -15.35
C GLU A 352 -2.58 2.42 -14.79
N SER A 353 -1.65 3.18 -14.18
CA SER A 353 -0.48 2.59 -13.52
C SER A 353 -0.86 1.84 -12.24
N ILE A 354 -1.78 2.37 -11.45
CA ILE A 354 -2.31 1.72 -10.24
C ILE A 354 -3.11 0.47 -10.62
N ARG A 355 -3.97 0.59 -11.63
CA ARG A 355 -4.76 -0.51 -12.15
C ARG A 355 -3.87 -1.65 -12.67
N GLU A 356 -2.87 -1.32 -13.49
CA GLU A 356 -1.92 -2.29 -14.02
C GLU A 356 -1.16 -2.99 -12.90
N ALA A 357 -0.69 -2.25 -11.90
CA ALA A 357 0.03 -2.80 -10.76
C ALA A 357 -0.87 -3.75 -9.95
N MET A 358 -2.10 -3.36 -9.66
CA MET A 358 -3.02 -4.20 -8.89
C MET A 358 -3.37 -5.48 -9.64
N LEU A 359 -3.78 -5.38 -10.90
CA LEU A 359 -4.11 -6.53 -11.74
C LEU A 359 -2.91 -7.44 -12.03
N GLY A 360 -1.70 -6.87 -12.03
CA GLY A 360 -0.44 -7.59 -12.17
C GLY A 360 0.11 -8.19 -10.87
N HIS A 361 -0.67 -8.16 -9.77
CA HIS A 361 -0.26 -8.67 -8.44
C HIS A 361 0.96 -7.94 -7.83
N TYR A 362 1.18 -6.68 -8.19
CA TYR A 362 2.19 -5.81 -7.58
C TYR A 362 1.63 -5.03 -6.38
N SER A 363 0.69 -5.63 -5.65
CA SER A 363 0.08 -5.07 -4.44
C SER A 363 0.19 -6.03 -3.26
N VAL A 364 0.14 -5.47 -2.06
CA VAL A 364 -0.01 -6.19 -0.80
C VAL A 364 -1.03 -5.49 0.07
N ALA A 365 -1.76 -6.27 0.88
CA ALA A 365 -2.54 -5.76 1.98
C ALA A 365 -1.64 -5.66 3.22
N VAL A 366 -1.61 -4.49 3.85
CA VAL A 366 -0.83 -4.24 5.07
C VAL A 366 -1.81 -3.94 6.17
N GLU A 367 -1.78 -4.72 7.25
CA GLU A 367 -2.61 -4.50 8.42
C GLU A 367 -1.79 -4.35 9.69
N GLN A 368 -2.27 -3.51 10.59
CA GLN A 368 -1.72 -3.35 11.91
C GLN A 368 -2.80 -2.94 12.88
N GLU A 369 -3.23 -3.85 13.72
CA GLU A 369 -4.08 -3.50 14.85
C GLU A 369 -3.30 -2.78 15.95
N TYR A 370 -4.02 -2.05 16.78
CA TYR A 370 -3.43 -1.26 17.85
C TYR A 370 -2.62 -2.16 18.82
N GLY A 371 -1.35 -1.88 18.93
CA GLY A 371 -0.43 -2.60 19.82
C GLY A 371 0.15 -3.90 19.24
N GLU A 372 -0.23 -4.26 18.01
CA GLU A 372 0.28 -5.46 17.33
C GLU A 372 1.40 -5.13 16.34
N GLU A 373 2.13 -6.17 15.93
CA GLU A 373 3.10 -6.10 14.86
C GLU A 373 2.40 -6.00 13.49
N ILE A 374 3.04 -5.32 12.55
CA ILE A 374 2.54 -5.20 11.18
C ILE A 374 2.53 -6.58 10.52
N ARG A 375 1.40 -6.92 9.92
CA ARG A 375 1.22 -8.07 9.04
C ARG A 375 1.10 -7.61 7.60
N ILE A 376 1.71 -8.35 6.68
CA ILE A 376 1.72 -8.04 5.25
C ILE A 376 1.28 -9.29 4.50
N HIS A 377 0.28 -9.16 3.66
CA HIS A 377 -0.33 -10.28 2.94
C HIS A 377 -0.22 -10.06 1.44
N GLY A 378 0.16 -11.11 0.70
CA GLY A 378 0.31 -11.04 -0.75
C GLY A 378 1.32 -12.05 -1.28
N HIS A 379 1.83 -11.80 -2.47
CA HIS A 379 2.90 -12.60 -3.06
C HIS A 379 4.22 -12.42 -2.29
N TYR A 380 4.96 -13.49 -2.07
CA TYR A 380 6.17 -13.52 -1.25
C TYR A 380 7.19 -12.43 -1.60
N ARG A 381 7.46 -12.20 -2.90
CA ARG A 381 8.35 -11.14 -3.38
C ARG A 381 7.90 -9.76 -2.89
N MET A 382 6.61 -9.46 -3.07
CA MET A 382 6.01 -8.18 -2.68
C MET A 382 6.04 -7.99 -1.16
N VAL A 383 5.75 -9.05 -0.40
CA VAL A 383 5.78 -9.02 1.08
C VAL A 383 7.17 -8.71 1.61
N LYS A 384 8.22 -9.36 1.08
CA LYS A 384 9.61 -9.09 1.48
C LYS A 384 10.01 -7.64 1.21
N TYR A 385 9.70 -7.15 0.01
CA TYR A 385 10.03 -5.79 -0.40
C TYR A 385 9.24 -4.75 0.38
N ALA A 386 7.93 -4.96 0.58
CA ALA A 386 7.10 -4.09 1.40
C ALA A 386 7.63 -3.97 2.84
N ARG A 387 8.07 -5.09 3.45
CA ARG A 387 8.67 -5.07 4.79
C ARG A 387 9.91 -4.19 4.85
N PHE A 388 10.80 -4.31 3.87
CA PHE A 388 11.99 -3.47 3.77
C PHE A 388 11.64 -1.98 3.68
N LEU A 389 10.67 -1.62 2.86
CA LEU A 389 10.23 -0.23 2.69
C LEU A 389 9.61 0.37 3.96
N LEU A 390 8.83 -0.43 4.69
CA LEU A 390 8.27 -0.01 5.99
C LEU A 390 9.35 0.28 7.03
N ASP A 391 10.49 -0.40 6.96
CA ASP A 391 11.59 -0.18 7.88
C ASP A 391 12.50 0.99 7.46
N TYR A 392 12.74 1.18 6.16
CA TYR A 392 13.84 2.04 5.69
C TYR A 392 13.45 3.21 4.80
N TYR A 393 12.21 3.26 4.30
CA TYR A 393 11.73 4.34 3.42
C TYR A 393 10.54 5.10 3.99
N PHE A 394 9.44 4.41 4.29
CA PHE A 394 8.20 5.07 4.72
C PHE A 394 8.32 5.93 6.00
N PRO A 395 9.20 5.63 6.97
CA PRO A 395 9.35 6.51 8.10
C PRO A 395 9.72 7.96 7.76
N GLY A 396 10.64 8.15 6.81
CA GLY A 396 11.01 9.50 6.38
C GLY A 396 10.02 10.10 5.38
N HIS A 397 9.39 9.26 4.56
CA HIS A 397 8.29 9.65 3.69
C HIS A 397 7.14 10.25 4.49
N ASP A 398 6.69 9.58 5.55
CA ASP A 398 5.55 9.99 6.37
C ASP A 398 5.80 11.32 7.08
N GLU A 399 7.02 11.55 7.57
CA GLU A 399 7.41 12.83 8.18
C GLU A 399 7.23 14.00 7.19
N LEU A 400 7.52 13.78 5.91
CA LEU A 400 7.35 14.81 4.89
C LEU A 400 5.88 15.06 4.53
N CYS A 401 5.01 14.08 4.68
CA CYS A 401 3.60 14.20 4.38
C CYS A 401 2.79 14.98 5.43
N VAL A 402 3.29 15.07 6.66
CA VAL A 402 2.57 15.73 7.78
C VAL A 402 2.20 17.17 7.46
N GLU A 403 3.17 17.95 7.01
CA GLU A 403 2.97 19.37 6.71
C GLU A 403 1.99 19.58 5.56
N GLU A 404 2.09 18.77 4.51
CA GLU A 404 1.19 18.85 3.37
C GLU A 404 -0.26 18.56 3.79
N GLY A 405 -0.51 17.53 4.60
CA GLY A 405 -1.86 17.23 5.10
C GLY A 405 -2.44 18.34 5.98
N ILE A 406 -1.61 19.03 6.79
CA ILE A 406 -2.06 20.20 7.56
C ILE A 406 -2.47 21.32 6.61
N LEU A 407 -1.64 21.65 5.64
CA LEU A 407 -1.91 22.72 4.66
C LEU A 407 -3.12 22.38 3.76
N MET A 408 -3.33 21.15 3.41
CA MET A 408 -4.54 20.72 2.67
C MET A 408 -5.81 21.08 3.45
N ARG A 409 -5.83 20.80 4.75
CA ARG A 409 -6.99 21.14 5.59
C ARG A 409 -7.22 22.64 5.66
N GLU A 410 -6.17 23.44 5.89
CA GLU A 410 -6.24 24.90 5.97
C GLU A 410 -6.72 25.50 4.63
N TYR A 411 -6.19 25.01 3.51
CA TYR A 411 -6.60 25.43 2.17
C TYR A 411 -8.09 25.15 1.92
N ALA A 412 -8.57 23.97 2.23
CA ALA A 412 -9.98 23.60 2.06
C ALA A 412 -10.92 24.44 2.96
N LEU A 413 -10.41 24.93 4.09
CA LEU A 413 -11.13 25.88 4.97
C LEU A 413 -11.08 27.34 4.47
N GLY A 414 -10.42 27.62 3.34
CA GLY A 414 -10.39 28.93 2.69
C GLY A 414 -9.11 29.74 2.90
N ASP A 415 -8.09 29.21 3.57
CA ASP A 415 -6.80 29.87 3.71
C ASP A 415 -5.99 29.80 2.40
N GLN A 416 -5.98 30.90 1.65
CA GLN A 416 -5.23 30.99 0.39
C GLN A 416 -3.70 30.91 0.58
N SER A 417 -3.20 31.31 1.74
CA SER A 417 -1.76 31.23 2.02
C SER A 417 -1.29 29.77 2.14
N ALA A 418 -2.16 28.87 2.59
CA ALA A 418 -1.90 27.43 2.59
C ALA A 418 -1.76 26.86 1.16
N GLY A 419 -2.50 27.42 0.19
CA GLY A 419 -2.35 27.07 -1.22
C GLY A 419 -0.96 27.43 -1.78
N ASP A 420 -0.43 28.60 -1.43
CA ASP A 420 0.94 29.01 -1.82
C ASP A 420 1.99 28.11 -1.15
N ALA A 421 1.78 27.74 0.10
CA ALA A 421 2.64 26.81 0.81
C ALA A 421 2.61 25.40 0.18
N LEU A 422 1.44 24.89 -0.22
CA LEU A 422 1.32 23.61 -0.94
C LEU A 422 2.12 23.63 -2.25
N ARG A 423 2.05 24.73 -3.03
CA ARG A 423 2.86 24.89 -4.25
C ARG A 423 4.36 24.88 -3.97
N ALA A 424 4.79 25.42 -2.83
CA ALA A 424 6.20 25.40 -2.42
C ALA A 424 6.68 23.98 -2.02
N LEU A 425 5.78 23.10 -1.60
CA LEU A 425 6.07 21.71 -1.26
C LEU A 425 6.07 20.76 -2.45
N ASP A 426 5.63 21.21 -3.61
CA ASP A 426 5.47 20.37 -4.80
C ASP A 426 6.71 19.55 -5.12
N GLY A 427 6.50 18.25 -5.40
CA GLY A 427 7.55 17.29 -5.72
C GLY A 427 8.51 16.96 -4.56
N ARG A 428 8.29 17.44 -3.33
CA ARG A 428 9.17 17.18 -2.18
C ARG A 428 9.30 15.69 -1.86
N VAL A 429 8.18 14.99 -1.83
CA VAL A 429 8.13 13.56 -1.52
C VAL A 429 8.72 12.74 -2.65
N GLU A 430 8.43 13.09 -3.89
CA GLU A 430 9.00 12.45 -5.08
C GLU A 430 10.53 12.60 -5.14
N ARG A 431 11.06 13.79 -4.82
CA ARG A 431 12.52 14.00 -4.69
C ARG A 431 13.12 13.14 -3.59
N TYR A 432 12.47 13.06 -2.42
CA TYR A 432 12.91 12.18 -1.33
C TYR A 432 12.93 10.72 -1.76
N MET A 433 11.88 10.25 -2.45
CA MET A 433 11.79 8.90 -2.98
C MET A 433 12.96 8.59 -3.94
N LYS A 434 13.16 9.42 -4.96
CA LYS A 434 14.23 9.24 -5.96
C LYS A 434 15.61 9.24 -5.30
N THR A 435 15.89 10.23 -4.47
CA THR A 435 17.18 10.34 -3.78
C THR A 435 17.42 9.17 -2.83
N THR A 436 16.43 8.79 -2.02
CA THR A 436 16.60 7.74 -1.00
C THR A 436 16.67 6.36 -1.64
N LEU A 437 15.78 6.07 -2.58
CA LEU A 437 15.67 4.74 -3.16
C LEU A 437 16.68 4.51 -4.27
N ARG A 438 16.92 5.48 -5.17
CA ARG A 438 17.76 5.28 -6.36
C ARG A 438 19.04 6.12 -6.40
N GLY A 439 19.19 7.10 -5.52
CA GLY A 439 20.35 8.00 -5.51
C GLY A 439 20.32 9.06 -6.63
N GLU A 440 19.13 9.42 -7.10
CA GLU A 440 18.89 10.38 -8.18
C GLU A 440 18.54 11.79 -7.64
#